data_e2f3f394a54991f2da54a7b3bd4f4422
#
_entry.id   e2f3f394a54991f2da54a7b3bd4f4422
#
_cell.length_a   1.000
_cell.length_b   1.000
_cell.length_c   1.000
_cell.angle_alpha   90.00
_cell.angle_beta   90.00
_cell.angle_gamma   90.00
#
_symmetry.space_group_name_H-M   'P 1'
#
loop_
_entity.id
_entity.type
_entity.pdbx_description
1 polymer ?
#
loop_
_entity_poly.entity_id
_entity_poly.type
_entity_poly.pdbx_seq_one_letter_code
_entity_poly.pdbx_strand_id
1 'polypeptide(L)'
;MKKYISIILASLAMVSCVDTVLLPDDKTVDEDFWKTKDEVAQMVNGAYKSMLSADVINRLIVWGDFRSDELNMVSIDANATVNALTEIDAVNMQTTNTFATWGSLYTVINNCNIVLDKAPEVMKIDPSYTEGDYLTDRSQMLALRSLCYFYLVRNFRDVPYSGKSYMTSSQEMNIPQLAPDSVLQLCIRDLEEAEGIALDPSAFTDWRRVGWINRDAIDAILADIYLWLGSVHHDAYYYQKCVDYCDKVIASKQSQYIPDRGEVEVKEYPLTDGQRAFTDLYISQNAEESIFELQYNGNANSNTALCQMYFKYAKNNSPSGYVRASAIFGTVGTGQPVYTQTGDYRFINNVFEPGTNLESYDIRKMVSHTSINVSNPVGAAGAKREDSRTYDRFAQNYIFYRLADVMLMKAEAQVQLAETDDDIRLRQAFNLVQAVNNRSLYAGSLASDSLKFNYYKTRVAIEPLILTERLRELCFEGKRWYDLMRYNFRHVEGIDYGKTLYQQQEEGKEFTRNDATFLNLVTRKYTSGAAAAASKMRTEPYLYMPINQSDIDVNSNLRQNPAYRNDSEYEKNY
;
A
#
# COMPACT_ATOMS: atom_id res chain seq x y z
N MET A 1 -11.43 -82.81 0.08
CA MET A 1 -12.22 -81.59 0.33
C MET A 1 -11.44 -80.50 1.09
N LYS A 2 -10.62 -80.77 2.08
CA LYS A 2 -9.86 -79.73 2.84
C LYS A 2 -8.83 -78.94 2.03
N LYS A 3 -8.26 -79.48 0.93
CA LYS A 3 -7.28 -78.76 0.07
C LYS A 3 -7.91 -77.75 -0.89
N TYR A 4 -9.20 -77.91 -1.24
CA TYR A 4 -9.88 -76.99 -2.15
C TYR A 4 -10.53 -75.81 -1.42
N ILE A 5 -10.83 -75.95 -0.14
CA ILE A 5 -11.31 -74.85 0.71
C ILE A 5 -10.21 -73.84 0.99
N SER A 6 -8.95 -74.25 1.12
CA SER A 6 -7.81 -73.35 1.31
C SER A 6 -7.47 -72.54 0.06
N ILE A 7 -7.73 -73.03 -1.12
CA ILE A 7 -7.52 -72.30 -2.40
C ILE A 7 -8.61 -71.27 -2.63
N ILE A 8 -9.85 -71.58 -2.26
CA ILE A 8 -10.97 -70.61 -2.38
C ILE A 8 -10.85 -69.48 -1.32
N LEU A 9 -10.31 -69.74 -0.13
CA LEU A 9 -10.04 -68.65 0.85
C LEU A 9 -8.85 -67.77 0.42
N ALA A 10 -7.85 -68.32 -0.27
CA ALA A 10 -6.72 -67.54 -0.78
C ALA A 10 -7.07 -66.67 -2.00
N SER A 11 -8.07 -67.07 -2.81
CA SER A 11 -8.55 -66.28 -3.93
C SER A 11 -9.51 -65.15 -3.55
N LEU A 12 -10.14 -65.22 -2.37
CA LEU A 12 -10.96 -64.11 -1.82
C LEU A 12 -10.12 -63.04 -1.12
N ALA A 13 -8.84 -63.32 -0.80
CA ALA A 13 -7.96 -62.35 -0.17
C ALA A 13 -7.21 -61.44 -1.15
N MET A 14 -7.34 -61.63 -2.45
CA MET A 14 -6.67 -60.81 -3.49
C MET A 14 -7.57 -59.82 -4.21
N VAL A 15 -8.76 -59.56 -3.71
CA VAL A 15 -9.70 -58.55 -4.30
C VAL A 15 -9.91 -57.36 -3.32
N SER A 16 -8.98 -57.11 -2.42
CA SER A 16 -9.09 -55.99 -1.52
C SER A 16 -7.85 -55.11 -1.53
N CYS A 17 -7.59 -54.48 -2.66
CA CYS A 17 -6.85 -53.22 -2.76
C CYS A 17 -7.45 -52.43 -3.89
N VAL A 18 -8.74 -52.09 -3.78
CA VAL A 18 -9.22 -50.86 -4.33
C VAL A 18 -8.94 -49.84 -3.21
N ASP A 19 -7.90 -49.02 -3.39
CA ASP A 19 -7.72 -47.81 -2.61
C ASP A 19 -8.97 -46.93 -2.86
N THR A 20 -10.01 -47.18 -2.09
CA THR A 20 -11.07 -46.21 -1.87
C THR A 20 -10.45 -45.13 -1.04
N VAL A 21 -9.87 -44.14 -1.68
CA VAL A 21 -9.61 -42.86 -1.08
C VAL A 21 -10.99 -42.35 -0.68
N LEU A 22 -11.37 -42.56 0.58
CA LEU A 22 -12.54 -41.94 1.17
C LEU A 22 -12.23 -40.45 1.25
N LEU A 23 -12.58 -39.73 0.19
CA LEU A 23 -12.60 -38.27 0.22
C LEU A 23 -13.61 -37.86 1.30
N PRO A 24 -13.25 -37.00 2.24
CA PRO A 24 -14.22 -36.43 3.16
C PRO A 24 -15.32 -35.75 2.36
N ASP A 25 -16.59 -36.06 2.66
CA ASP A 25 -17.77 -35.48 1.97
C ASP A 25 -17.84 -33.95 2.04
N ASP A 26 -16.98 -33.32 2.86
CA ASP A 26 -16.90 -31.88 3.09
C ASP A 26 -15.72 -31.18 2.39
N LYS A 27 -14.91 -31.92 1.58
CA LYS A 27 -13.80 -31.36 0.81
C LYS A 27 -14.03 -31.53 -0.67
N THR A 28 -14.17 -30.41 -1.37
CA THR A 28 -14.18 -30.37 -2.82
C THR A 28 -12.76 -30.68 -3.32
N VAL A 29 -12.62 -31.72 -4.17
CA VAL A 29 -11.36 -32.02 -4.86
C VAL A 29 -11.16 -31.01 -5.98
N ASP A 30 -9.91 -30.69 -6.29
CA ASP A 30 -9.55 -29.74 -7.36
C ASP A 30 -10.19 -30.11 -8.71
N GLU A 31 -10.31 -31.42 -9.03
CA GLU A 31 -10.95 -31.94 -10.26
C GLU A 31 -12.47 -31.70 -10.29
N ASP A 32 -13.14 -31.54 -9.15
CA ASP A 32 -14.57 -31.30 -9.01
C ASP A 32 -14.93 -29.83 -8.84
N PHE A 33 -13.98 -29.00 -8.48
CA PHE A 33 -14.07 -27.56 -8.45
C PHE A 33 -13.96 -26.95 -9.85
N TRP A 34 -13.89 -25.91 -10.27
CA TRP A 34 -13.63 -25.29 -11.59
C TRP A 34 -14.57 -25.76 -12.72
N LYS A 35 -15.86 -25.85 -12.44
CA LYS A 35 -16.88 -26.24 -13.43
C LYS A 35 -17.86 -25.14 -13.77
N THR A 36 -18.01 -24.15 -12.90
CA THR A 36 -19.06 -23.13 -13.01
C THR A 36 -18.53 -21.72 -12.80
N LYS A 37 -19.27 -20.74 -13.32
CA LYS A 37 -19.06 -19.32 -13.09
C LYS A 37 -18.97 -18.97 -11.60
N ASP A 38 -19.83 -19.59 -10.77
CA ASP A 38 -19.88 -19.29 -9.33
C ASP A 38 -18.61 -19.72 -8.61
N GLU A 39 -17.97 -20.80 -9.06
CA GLU A 39 -16.69 -21.26 -8.50
C GLU A 39 -15.54 -20.32 -8.87
N VAL A 40 -15.52 -19.79 -10.09
CA VAL A 40 -14.57 -18.74 -10.48
C VAL A 40 -14.79 -17.50 -9.61
N ALA A 41 -16.03 -17.05 -9.46
CA ALA A 41 -16.37 -15.89 -8.64
C ALA A 41 -15.98 -16.09 -7.16
N GLN A 42 -16.11 -17.30 -6.60
CA GLN A 42 -15.64 -17.63 -5.25
C GLN A 42 -14.11 -17.46 -5.12
N MET A 43 -13.34 -17.88 -6.13
CA MET A 43 -11.89 -17.75 -6.11
C MET A 43 -11.43 -16.31 -6.33
N VAL A 44 -12.09 -15.55 -7.19
CA VAL A 44 -11.86 -14.10 -7.35
C VAL A 44 -12.08 -13.39 -6.00
N ASN A 45 -13.23 -13.67 -5.35
CA ASN A 45 -13.50 -13.15 -4.01
C ASN A 45 -12.48 -13.65 -2.96
N GLY A 46 -11.98 -14.88 -3.11
CA GLY A 46 -10.91 -15.45 -2.27
C GLY A 46 -9.60 -14.67 -2.38
N ALA A 47 -9.22 -14.23 -3.58
CA ALA A 47 -8.06 -13.38 -3.79
C ALA A 47 -8.20 -12.02 -3.07
N TYR A 48 -9.35 -11.35 -3.24
CA TYR A 48 -9.63 -10.11 -2.48
C TYR A 48 -9.67 -10.35 -0.97
N LYS A 49 -10.29 -11.44 -0.53
CA LYS A 49 -10.36 -11.77 0.91
C LYS A 49 -8.96 -11.98 1.50
N SER A 50 -8.02 -12.53 0.76
CA SER A 50 -6.64 -12.68 1.22
C SER A 50 -5.96 -11.33 1.48
N MET A 51 -6.30 -10.29 0.70
CA MET A 51 -5.85 -8.91 0.95
C MET A 51 -6.43 -8.31 2.23
N LEU A 52 -7.60 -8.77 2.67
CA LEU A 52 -8.25 -8.27 3.89
C LEU A 52 -7.62 -8.82 5.18
N SER A 53 -6.64 -9.73 5.07
CA SER A 53 -6.03 -10.32 6.26
C SER A 53 -5.32 -9.25 7.11
N ALA A 54 -5.43 -9.39 8.44
CA ALA A 54 -4.74 -8.50 9.36
C ALA A 54 -3.22 -8.49 9.12
N ASP A 55 -2.68 -9.61 8.66
CA ASP A 55 -1.27 -9.77 8.34
C ASP A 55 -0.82 -8.88 7.17
N VAL A 56 -1.63 -8.78 6.11
CA VAL A 56 -1.38 -7.85 4.99
C VAL A 56 -1.49 -6.40 5.46
N ILE A 57 -2.59 -6.03 6.13
CA ILE A 57 -2.81 -4.63 6.55
C ILE A 57 -1.73 -4.16 7.53
N ASN A 58 -1.33 -4.99 8.48
CA ASN A 58 -0.24 -4.68 9.40
C ASN A 58 1.06 -4.37 8.65
N ARG A 59 1.37 -5.16 7.60
CA ARG A 59 2.55 -4.89 6.76
C ARG A 59 2.42 -3.58 5.98
N LEU A 60 1.27 -3.31 5.39
CA LEU A 60 1.05 -2.06 4.65
C LEU A 60 1.27 -0.84 5.56
N ILE A 61 0.80 -0.89 6.81
CA ILE A 61 1.03 0.17 7.81
C ILE A 61 2.52 0.26 8.18
N VAL A 62 3.14 -0.86 8.52
CA VAL A 62 4.54 -0.87 8.96
C VAL A 62 5.48 -0.46 7.84
N TRP A 63 5.28 -1.00 6.65
CA TRP A 63 6.13 -0.74 5.49
C TRP A 63 5.98 0.68 4.95
N GLY A 64 4.74 1.20 4.90
CA GLY A 64 4.45 2.48 4.27
C GLY A 64 4.49 3.68 5.22
N ASP A 65 4.12 3.49 6.49
CA ASP A 65 3.99 4.59 7.45
C ASP A 65 5.02 4.49 8.59
N PHE A 66 5.13 3.35 9.27
CA PHE A 66 5.96 3.26 10.49
C PHE A 66 7.45 3.45 10.24
N ARG A 67 7.96 3.01 9.09
CA ARG A 67 9.36 3.24 8.69
C ARG A 67 9.67 4.70 8.40
N SER A 68 8.65 5.52 8.18
CA SER A 68 8.75 6.95 7.86
C SER A 68 8.86 7.82 9.12
N ASP A 69 8.70 9.12 8.92
CA ASP A 69 8.66 10.14 9.97
C ASP A 69 7.28 10.30 10.64
N GLU A 70 6.24 9.60 10.17
CA GLU A 70 4.86 9.79 10.62
C GLU A 70 4.55 9.18 11.98
N LEU A 71 5.14 8.03 12.29
CA LEU A 71 4.74 7.21 13.42
C LEU A 71 5.87 6.97 14.41
N ASN A 72 5.53 6.98 15.69
CA ASN A 72 6.37 6.54 16.79
C ASN A 72 5.75 5.35 17.52
N MET A 73 6.59 4.54 18.15
CA MET A 73 6.11 3.48 19.03
C MET A 73 5.43 4.04 20.28
N VAL A 74 4.47 3.28 20.80
CA VAL A 74 3.93 3.46 22.13
C VAL A 74 4.71 2.56 23.10
N SER A 75 5.06 3.10 24.27
CA SER A 75 5.67 2.29 25.33
C SER A 75 4.60 1.37 25.94
N ILE A 76 4.68 0.10 25.63
CA ILE A 76 3.83 -0.97 26.16
C ILE A 76 4.67 -2.19 26.50
N ASP A 77 4.09 -3.17 27.21
CA ASP A 77 4.79 -4.39 27.59
C ASP A 77 5.32 -5.16 26.36
N ALA A 78 6.51 -5.72 26.51
CA ALA A 78 7.19 -6.44 25.45
C ALA A 78 6.39 -7.66 24.97
N ASN A 79 6.23 -7.75 23.65
CA ASN A 79 5.67 -8.90 22.96
C ASN A 79 6.31 -9.01 21.56
N ALA A 80 5.98 -10.03 20.79
CA ALA A 80 6.58 -10.25 19.48
C ALA A 80 6.43 -9.06 18.53
N THR A 81 5.26 -8.41 18.52
CA THR A 81 5.00 -7.21 17.69
C THR A 81 5.83 -6.03 18.17
N VAL A 82 5.88 -5.77 19.47
CA VAL A 82 6.69 -4.68 20.06
C VAL A 82 8.17 -4.87 19.75
N ASN A 83 8.68 -6.09 19.90
CA ASN A 83 10.07 -6.40 19.60
C ASN A 83 10.39 -6.14 18.12
N ALA A 84 9.54 -6.60 17.21
CA ALA A 84 9.73 -6.41 15.78
C ALA A 84 9.67 -4.92 15.39
N LEU A 85 8.75 -4.15 15.94
CA LEU A 85 8.69 -2.70 15.73
C LEU A 85 9.90 -1.98 16.32
N THR A 86 10.39 -2.42 17.49
CA THR A 86 11.61 -1.85 18.10
C THR A 86 12.84 -2.04 17.21
N GLU A 87 12.98 -3.22 16.60
CA GLU A 87 14.06 -3.49 15.64
C GLU A 87 13.98 -2.56 14.43
N ILE A 88 12.77 -2.36 13.88
CA ILE A 88 12.55 -1.47 12.73
C ILE A 88 12.85 -0.02 13.10
N ASP A 89 12.33 0.46 14.24
CA ASP A 89 12.55 1.83 14.71
C ASP A 89 14.02 2.11 15.00
N ALA A 90 14.75 1.15 15.56
CA ALA A 90 16.19 1.23 15.80
C ALA A 90 17.05 1.06 14.53
N VAL A 91 16.44 0.88 13.35
CA VAL A 91 17.15 0.50 12.10
C VAL A 91 18.12 -0.67 12.38
N ASN A 92 17.62 -1.70 13.04
CA ASN A 92 18.39 -2.87 13.43
C ASN A 92 17.56 -4.15 13.26
N MET A 93 16.85 -4.23 12.12
CA MET A 93 16.00 -5.37 11.79
C MET A 93 16.82 -6.66 11.75
N GLN A 94 16.29 -7.68 12.40
CA GLN A 94 16.84 -9.02 12.31
C GLN A 94 16.21 -9.78 11.14
N THR A 95 16.90 -10.78 10.61
CA THR A 95 16.38 -11.65 9.54
C THR A 95 15.19 -12.51 9.99
N THR A 96 14.90 -12.54 11.29
CA THR A 96 13.74 -13.20 11.90
C THR A 96 12.59 -12.25 12.23
N ASN A 97 12.70 -10.96 11.84
CA ASN A 97 11.66 -9.97 12.11
C ASN A 97 10.32 -10.38 11.46
N THR A 98 9.24 -10.33 12.23
CA THR A 98 7.93 -10.81 11.78
C THR A 98 7.31 -9.94 10.67
N PHE A 99 7.73 -8.69 10.51
CA PHE A 99 7.31 -7.82 9.41
C PHE A 99 8.19 -7.98 8.16
N ALA A 100 9.32 -8.69 8.25
CA ALA A 100 10.18 -8.99 7.12
C ALA A 100 9.77 -10.29 6.38
N THR A 101 8.51 -10.67 6.46
CA THR A 101 7.95 -11.82 5.74
C THR A 101 7.02 -11.34 4.63
N TRP A 102 7.08 -11.98 3.49
CA TRP A 102 6.29 -11.66 2.29
C TRP A 102 5.19 -12.68 1.96
N GLY A 103 5.12 -13.79 2.70
CA GLY A 103 4.24 -14.92 2.41
C GLY A 103 2.77 -14.56 2.24
N SER A 104 2.25 -13.58 3.01
CA SER A 104 0.86 -13.14 2.88
C SER A 104 0.56 -12.51 1.51
N LEU A 105 1.48 -11.73 0.93
CA LEU A 105 1.31 -11.18 -0.42
C LEU A 105 1.49 -12.27 -1.49
N TYR A 106 2.41 -13.21 -1.31
CA TYR A 106 2.53 -14.36 -2.23
C TYR A 106 1.30 -15.27 -2.19
N THR A 107 0.59 -15.34 -1.07
CA THR A 107 -0.72 -16.02 -1.00
C THR A 107 -1.74 -15.33 -1.92
N VAL A 108 -1.82 -14.00 -1.91
CA VAL A 108 -2.69 -13.24 -2.83
C VAL A 108 -2.29 -13.46 -4.27
N ILE A 109 -0.99 -13.35 -4.58
CA ILE A 109 -0.42 -13.58 -5.92
C ILE A 109 -0.80 -14.97 -6.43
N ASN A 110 -0.64 -16.00 -5.59
CA ASN A 110 -0.97 -17.36 -5.98
C ASN A 110 -2.47 -17.54 -6.23
N ASN A 111 -3.33 -16.96 -5.40
CA ASN A 111 -4.79 -16.98 -5.64
C ASN A 111 -5.14 -16.30 -6.97
N CYS A 112 -4.51 -15.18 -7.32
CA CYS A 112 -4.67 -14.54 -8.62
C CYS A 112 -4.21 -15.48 -9.75
N ASN A 113 -3.03 -16.11 -9.61
CA ASN A 113 -2.50 -17.03 -10.61
C ASN A 113 -3.42 -18.24 -10.83
N ILE A 114 -4.00 -18.80 -9.75
CA ILE A 114 -4.94 -19.92 -9.85
C ILE A 114 -6.16 -19.52 -10.70
N VAL A 115 -6.75 -18.35 -10.45
CA VAL A 115 -7.87 -17.87 -11.27
C VAL A 115 -7.44 -17.67 -12.73
N LEU A 116 -6.29 -17.03 -12.97
CA LEU A 116 -5.77 -16.77 -14.31
C LEU A 116 -5.53 -18.06 -15.12
N ASP A 117 -5.09 -19.13 -14.46
CA ASP A 117 -4.82 -20.42 -15.08
C ASP A 117 -6.10 -21.23 -15.31
N LYS A 118 -7.08 -21.19 -14.38
CA LYS A 118 -8.27 -22.05 -14.38
C LYS A 118 -9.50 -21.44 -15.04
N ALA A 119 -9.72 -20.14 -14.93
CA ALA A 119 -10.90 -19.48 -15.49
C ALA A 119 -11.10 -19.73 -17.01
N PRO A 120 -10.03 -19.77 -17.87
CA PRO A 120 -10.19 -20.10 -19.27
C PRO A 120 -10.74 -21.51 -19.53
N GLU A 121 -10.52 -22.46 -18.62
CA GLU A 121 -11.03 -23.82 -18.71
C GLU A 121 -12.53 -23.85 -18.41
N VAL A 122 -12.96 -23.13 -17.38
CA VAL A 122 -14.38 -22.99 -17.00
C VAL A 122 -15.18 -22.32 -18.10
N MET A 123 -14.66 -21.30 -18.78
CA MET A 123 -15.32 -20.63 -19.90
C MET A 123 -15.66 -21.61 -21.05
N LYS A 124 -14.88 -22.68 -21.21
CA LYS A 124 -15.14 -23.69 -22.27
C LYS A 124 -16.27 -24.65 -21.91
N ILE A 125 -16.58 -24.83 -20.63
CA ILE A 125 -17.53 -25.86 -20.15
C ILE A 125 -18.81 -25.28 -19.59
N ASP A 126 -18.79 -24.04 -19.04
CA ASP A 126 -19.97 -23.35 -18.52
C ASP A 126 -20.39 -22.18 -19.45
N PRO A 127 -21.46 -22.35 -20.24
CA PRO A 127 -21.95 -21.29 -21.13
C PRO A 127 -22.46 -20.04 -20.40
N SER A 128 -22.73 -20.13 -19.09
CA SER A 128 -23.13 -18.96 -18.28
C SER A 128 -21.93 -18.06 -17.90
N TYR A 129 -20.71 -18.59 -17.96
CA TYR A 129 -19.47 -17.84 -17.79
C TYR A 129 -19.04 -17.27 -19.15
N THR A 130 -19.51 -16.07 -19.44
CA THR A 130 -19.30 -15.44 -20.74
C THR A 130 -17.86 -14.93 -20.90
N GLU A 131 -17.45 -14.65 -22.15
CA GLU A 131 -16.17 -14.01 -22.42
C GLU A 131 -16.03 -12.65 -21.69
N GLY A 132 -17.11 -11.88 -21.60
CA GLY A 132 -17.11 -10.61 -20.85
C GLY A 132 -16.88 -10.81 -19.35
N ASP A 133 -17.46 -11.85 -18.74
CA ASP A 133 -17.20 -12.21 -17.35
C ASP A 133 -15.73 -12.60 -17.15
N TYR A 134 -15.21 -13.46 -18.02
CA TYR A 134 -13.82 -13.90 -18.00
C TYR A 134 -12.83 -12.72 -18.13
N LEU A 135 -13.05 -11.81 -19.09
CA LEU A 135 -12.19 -10.65 -19.28
C LEU A 135 -12.22 -9.72 -18.05
N THR A 136 -13.39 -9.57 -17.42
CA THR A 136 -13.54 -8.81 -16.17
C THR A 136 -12.73 -9.43 -15.04
N ASP A 137 -12.87 -10.73 -14.81
CA ASP A 137 -12.12 -11.43 -13.76
C ASP A 137 -10.62 -11.42 -14.04
N ARG A 138 -10.22 -11.64 -15.31
CA ARG A 138 -8.83 -11.59 -15.74
C ARG A 138 -8.20 -10.22 -15.46
N SER A 139 -8.87 -9.12 -15.82
CA SER A 139 -8.36 -7.77 -15.60
C SER A 139 -8.09 -7.50 -14.11
N GLN A 140 -9.02 -7.91 -13.24
CA GLN A 140 -8.89 -7.75 -11.79
C GLN A 140 -7.72 -8.56 -11.23
N MET A 141 -7.56 -9.82 -11.66
CA MET A 141 -6.50 -10.70 -11.14
C MET A 141 -5.11 -10.29 -11.61
N LEU A 142 -4.96 -9.85 -12.86
CA LEU A 142 -3.70 -9.27 -13.36
C LEU A 142 -3.31 -8.02 -12.57
N ALA A 143 -4.26 -7.13 -12.32
CA ALA A 143 -3.99 -5.89 -11.61
C ALA A 143 -3.72 -6.11 -10.10
N LEU A 144 -4.47 -6.99 -9.44
CA LEU A 144 -4.24 -7.30 -8.03
C LEU A 144 -2.88 -7.98 -7.81
N ARG A 145 -2.51 -8.90 -8.70
CA ARG A 145 -1.18 -9.53 -8.71
C ARG A 145 -0.07 -8.49 -8.87
N SER A 146 -0.21 -7.59 -9.83
CA SER A 146 0.77 -6.54 -10.10
C SER A 146 0.89 -5.56 -8.94
N LEU A 147 -0.21 -5.19 -8.28
CA LEU A 147 -0.20 -4.38 -7.07
C LEU A 147 0.59 -5.06 -5.94
N CYS A 148 0.39 -6.37 -5.73
CA CYS A 148 1.15 -7.12 -4.73
C CYS A 148 2.65 -7.15 -5.05
N TYR A 149 3.03 -7.40 -6.30
CA TYR A 149 4.44 -7.34 -6.71
C TYR A 149 5.05 -5.95 -6.56
N PHE A 150 4.30 -4.90 -6.86
CA PHE A 150 4.78 -3.53 -6.65
C PHE A 150 5.07 -3.25 -5.17
N TYR A 151 4.22 -3.73 -4.25
CA TYR A 151 4.52 -3.64 -2.81
C TYR A 151 5.73 -4.48 -2.42
N LEU A 152 5.91 -5.67 -2.99
CA LEU A 152 7.08 -6.50 -2.73
C LEU A 152 8.37 -5.82 -3.20
N VAL A 153 8.40 -5.27 -4.41
CA VAL A 153 9.56 -4.54 -4.94
C VAL A 153 9.90 -3.32 -4.09
N ARG A 154 8.91 -2.53 -3.70
CA ARG A 154 9.14 -1.34 -2.86
C ARG A 154 9.72 -1.67 -1.47
N ASN A 155 9.47 -2.88 -0.96
CA ASN A 155 9.89 -3.27 0.39
C ASN A 155 11.09 -4.21 0.43
N PHE A 156 11.26 -5.07 -0.56
CA PHE A 156 12.35 -6.06 -0.60
C PHE A 156 13.30 -5.85 -1.78
N ARG A 157 12.97 -4.99 -2.72
CA ARG A 157 13.68 -4.70 -3.95
C ARG A 157 13.71 -5.90 -4.90
N ASP A 158 14.56 -6.88 -4.63
CA ASP A 158 14.77 -8.08 -5.42
C ASP A 158 13.85 -9.18 -4.93
N VAL A 159 12.94 -9.66 -5.77
CA VAL A 159 11.89 -10.61 -5.35
C VAL A 159 11.69 -11.74 -6.38
N PRO A 160 11.36 -12.95 -5.94
CA PRO A 160 10.95 -14.01 -6.84
C PRO A 160 9.67 -13.62 -7.60
N TYR A 161 9.64 -13.82 -8.92
CA TYR A 161 8.43 -13.60 -9.72
C TYR A 161 7.88 -14.91 -10.25
N SER A 162 6.61 -15.19 -9.99
CA SER A 162 5.86 -16.30 -10.57
C SER A 162 4.60 -15.80 -11.24
N GLY A 163 4.46 -16.09 -12.53
CA GLY A 163 3.22 -15.95 -13.28
C GLY A 163 2.40 -17.24 -13.37
N LYS A 164 2.78 -18.29 -12.62
CA LYS A 164 2.12 -19.61 -12.59
C LYS A 164 1.51 -19.86 -11.22
N SER A 165 0.42 -20.61 -11.20
CA SER A 165 -0.18 -21.08 -9.96
C SER A 165 0.59 -22.24 -9.33
N TYR A 166 0.63 -22.25 -8.01
CA TYR A 166 1.13 -23.36 -7.21
C TYR A 166 -0.04 -23.98 -6.44
N MET A 167 -0.42 -25.20 -6.82
CA MET A 167 -1.57 -25.91 -6.26
C MET A 167 -1.15 -27.18 -5.52
N THR A 168 0.03 -27.72 -5.80
CA THR A 168 0.54 -28.95 -5.20
C THR A 168 1.97 -28.76 -4.71
N SER A 169 2.35 -29.47 -3.64
CA SER A 169 3.71 -29.45 -3.11
C SER A 169 4.76 -30.13 -4.01
N SER A 170 4.35 -30.77 -5.08
CA SER A 170 5.26 -31.39 -6.06
C SER A 170 5.80 -30.40 -7.11
N GLN A 171 5.25 -29.18 -7.16
CA GLN A 171 5.72 -28.15 -8.09
C GLN A 171 7.02 -27.52 -7.59
N GLU A 172 7.94 -27.21 -8.50
CA GLU A 172 9.20 -26.50 -8.19
C GLU A 172 8.88 -25.06 -7.77
N MET A 173 9.08 -24.76 -6.48
CA MET A 173 8.82 -23.45 -5.87
C MET A 173 10.09 -22.63 -5.63
N ASN A 174 11.27 -23.26 -5.82
CA ASN A 174 12.55 -22.62 -5.51
C ASN A 174 13.03 -21.72 -6.66
N ILE A 175 12.32 -20.60 -6.87
CA ILE A 175 12.66 -19.64 -7.90
C ILE A 175 13.57 -18.53 -7.36
N PRO A 176 14.55 -18.07 -8.16
CA PRO A 176 15.45 -17.00 -7.74
C PRO A 176 14.75 -15.64 -7.77
N GLN A 177 15.35 -14.67 -7.09
CA GLN A 177 14.96 -13.27 -7.17
C GLN A 177 15.28 -12.70 -8.56
N LEU A 178 14.41 -11.82 -9.04
CA LEU A 178 14.65 -10.97 -10.22
C LEU A 178 15.01 -9.55 -9.78
N ALA A 179 15.72 -8.87 -10.65
CA ALA A 179 15.98 -7.45 -10.51
C ALA A 179 14.67 -6.64 -10.57
N PRO A 180 14.56 -5.51 -9.84
CA PRO A 180 13.32 -4.73 -9.74
C PRO A 180 12.74 -4.31 -11.08
N ASP A 181 13.57 -3.85 -12.04
CA ASP A 181 13.10 -3.45 -13.36
C ASP A 181 12.40 -4.60 -14.09
N SER A 182 12.98 -5.81 -14.00
CA SER A 182 12.36 -6.99 -14.63
C SER A 182 10.97 -7.27 -14.07
N VAL A 183 10.81 -7.19 -12.74
CA VAL A 183 9.51 -7.40 -12.08
C VAL A 183 8.52 -6.31 -12.44
N LEU A 184 8.94 -5.04 -12.40
CA LEU A 184 8.06 -3.90 -12.70
C LEU A 184 7.64 -3.85 -14.17
N GLN A 185 8.53 -4.24 -15.11
CA GLN A 185 8.14 -4.36 -16.52
C GLN A 185 7.11 -5.48 -16.75
N LEU A 186 7.21 -6.59 -16.02
CA LEU A 186 6.18 -7.64 -16.05
C LEU A 186 4.84 -7.12 -15.49
N CYS A 187 4.88 -6.34 -14.39
CA CYS A 187 3.68 -5.71 -13.83
C CYS A 187 3.06 -4.70 -14.80
N ILE A 188 3.86 -3.86 -15.45
CA ILE A 188 3.37 -2.89 -16.45
C ILE A 188 2.67 -3.62 -17.60
N ARG A 189 3.29 -4.66 -18.15
CA ARG A 189 2.67 -5.47 -19.21
C ARG A 189 1.33 -6.06 -18.80
N ASP A 190 1.25 -6.63 -17.58
CA ASP A 190 0.02 -7.22 -17.05
C ASP A 190 -1.07 -6.16 -16.82
N LEU A 191 -0.66 -4.95 -16.36
CA LEU A 191 -1.57 -3.84 -16.12
C LEU A 191 -2.07 -3.19 -17.42
N GLU A 192 -1.21 -3.06 -18.45
CA GLU A 192 -1.62 -2.53 -19.76
C GLU A 192 -2.58 -3.50 -20.47
N GLU A 193 -2.36 -4.82 -20.33
CA GLU A 193 -3.35 -5.81 -20.77
C GLU A 193 -4.66 -5.65 -19.98
N ALA A 194 -4.58 -5.55 -18.67
CA ALA A 194 -5.74 -5.40 -17.80
C ALA A 194 -6.54 -4.13 -18.10
N GLU A 195 -5.87 -2.99 -18.35
CA GLU A 195 -6.51 -1.70 -18.68
C GLU A 195 -7.37 -1.82 -19.93
N GLY A 196 -6.84 -2.51 -20.96
CA GLY A 196 -7.52 -2.70 -22.24
C GLY A 196 -8.83 -3.52 -22.17
N ILE A 197 -8.99 -4.36 -21.13
CA ILE A 197 -10.14 -5.24 -20.94
C ILE A 197 -10.96 -4.95 -19.68
N ALA A 198 -10.54 -3.99 -18.86
CA ALA A 198 -11.20 -3.64 -17.61
C ALA A 198 -12.54 -2.94 -17.82
N LEU A 199 -13.46 -3.19 -16.91
CA LEU A 199 -14.69 -2.42 -16.83
C LEU A 199 -14.42 -0.98 -16.40
N ASP A 200 -15.20 -0.08 -16.96
CA ASP A 200 -15.26 1.31 -16.52
C ASP A 200 -15.95 1.40 -15.14
N PRO A 201 -15.55 2.30 -14.24
CA PRO A 201 -16.19 2.47 -12.94
C PRO A 201 -17.71 2.73 -13.03
N SER A 202 -18.18 3.36 -14.10
CA SER A 202 -19.61 3.62 -14.33
C SER A 202 -20.45 2.35 -14.56
N ALA A 203 -19.82 1.20 -14.81
CA ALA A 203 -20.49 -0.07 -14.87
C ALA A 203 -21.06 -0.54 -13.51
N PHE A 204 -20.64 0.10 -12.41
CA PHE A 204 -21.04 -0.25 -11.06
C PHE A 204 -21.81 0.90 -10.40
N THR A 205 -22.95 0.57 -9.78
CA THR A 205 -23.79 1.53 -9.03
C THR A 205 -23.71 1.34 -7.51
N ASP A 206 -22.87 0.43 -7.05
CA ASP A 206 -22.70 0.06 -5.65
C ASP A 206 -21.22 0.15 -5.22
N TRP A 207 -20.91 -0.41 -4.03
CA TRP A 207 -19.57 -0.43 -3.44
C TRP A 207 -18.49 -1.02 -4.38
N ARG A 208 -18.85 -1.84 -5.38
CA ARG A 208 -17.90 -2.42 -6.35
C ARG A 208 -17.23 -1.35 -7.22
N ARG A 209 -17.84 -0.18 -7.35
CA ARG A 209 -17.25 0.97 -8.05
C ARG A 209 -15.86 1.34 -7.52
N VAL A 210 -15.59 1.10 -6.25
CA VAL A 210 -14.30 1.37 -5.61
C VAL A 210 -13.72 0.15 -4.87
N GLY A 211 -14.52 -0.89 -4.65
CA GLY A 211 -14.11 -2.10 -3.94
C GLY A 211 -13.58 -3.20 -4.86
N TRP A 212 -13.85 -3.10 -6.16
CA TRP A 212 -13.26 -3.94 -7.19
C TRP A 212 -12.29 -3.13 -8.04
N ILE A 213 -11.21 -3.78 -8.48
CA ILE A 213 -10.28 -3.15 -9.40
C ILE A 213 -10.97 -2.99 -10.77
N ASN A 214 -11.08 -1.74 -11.19
CA ASN A 214 -11.62 -1.31 -12.48
C ASN A 214 -10.56 -0.47 -13.20
N ARG A 215 -10.91 0.13 -14.32
CA ARG A 215 -9.97 0.91 -15.14
C ARG A 215 -9.29 2.04 -14.38
N ASP A 216 -10.03 2.82 -13.57
CA ASP A 216 -9.45 3.91 -12.78
C ASP A 216 -8.40 3.40 -11.77
N ALA A 217 -8.66 2.23 -11.15
CA ALA A 217 -7.73 1.63 -10.22
C ALA A 217 -6.45 1.14 -10.93
N ILE A 218 -6.60 0.54 -12.11
CA ILE A 218 -5.47 0.10 -12.94
C ILE A 218 -4.62 1.29 -13.38
N ASP A 219 -5.26 2.35 -13.86
CA ASP A 219 -4.57 3.58 -14.28
C ASP A 219 -3.83 4.24 -13.11
N ALA A 220 -4.41 4.23 -11.91
CA ALA A 220 -3.75 4.75 -10.70
C ALA A 220 -2.52 3.90 -10.31
N ILE A 221 -2.60 2.56 -10.41
CA ILE A 221 -1.46 1.67 -10.16
C ILE A 221 -0.35 1.90 -11.19
N LEU A 222 -0.71 2.02 -12.48
CA LEU A 222 0.25 2.34 -13.55
C LEU A 222 0.93 3.68 -13.31
N ALA A 223 0.16 4.71 -12.95
CA ALA A 223 0.72 6.04 -12.62
C ALA A 223 1.75 5.96 -11.48
N ASP A 224 1.47 5.20 -10.41
CA ASP A 224 2.37 5.04 -9.25
C ASP A 224 3.64 4.26 -9.64
N ILE A 225 3.53 3.19 -10.44
CA ILE A 225 4.69 2.43 -10.94
C ILE A 225 5.56 3.32 -11.85
N TYR A 226 4.95 4.06 -12.76
CA TYR A 226 5.68 4.95 -13.67
C TYR A 226 6.35 6.12 -12.93
N LEU A 227 5.70 6.68 -11.90
CA LEU A 227 6.31 7.69 -11.03
C LEU A 227 7.51 7.13 -10.27
N TRP A 228 7.41 5.88 -9.79
CA TRP A 228 8.50 5.18 -9.14
C TRP A 228 9.70 4.99 -10.07
N LEU A 229 9.47 4.43 -11.26
CA LEU A 229 10.54 4.21 -12.26
C LEU A 229 11.16 5.52 -12.72
N GLY A 230 10.37 6.57 -12.93
CA GLY A 230 10.86 7.91 -13.25
C GLY A 230 11.80 8.44 -12.17
N SER A 231 11.46 8.23 -10.90
CA SER A 231 12.29 8.67 -9.77
C SER A 231 13.60 7.89 -9.65
N VAL A 232 13.59 6.59 -10.00
CA VAL A 232 14.79 5.74 -9.98
C VAL A 232 15.72 6.03 -11.15
N HIS A 233 15.15 6.14 -12.36
CA HIS A 233 15.93 6.25 -13.60
C HIS A 233 16.18 7.69 -14.05
N HIS A 234 15.56 8.69 -13.42
CA HIS A 234 15.58 10.09 -13.82
C HIS A 234 15.15 10.29 -15.29
N ASP A 235 14.21 9.46 -15.75
CA ASP A 235 13.80 9.39 -17.14
C ASP A 235 12.46 10.07 -17.39
N ALA A 236 12.46 11.07 -18.25
CA ALA A 236 11.30 11.85 -18.65
C ALA A 236 10.17 10.97 -19.25
N TYR A 237 10.50 9.86 -19.90
CA TYR A 237 9.51 8.94 -20.44
C TYR A 237 8.58 8.40 -19.36
N TYR A 238 9.15 7.93 -18.24
CA TYR A 238 8.35 7.39 -17.14
C TYR A 238 7.51 8.46 -16.44
N TYR A 239 8.06 9.65 -16.25
CA TYR A 239 7.28 10.78 -15.70
C TYR A 239 6.13 11.19 -16.62
N GLN A 240 6.35 11.22 -17.95
CA GLN A 240 5.29 11.53 -18.89
C GLN A 240 4.18 10.45 -18.85
N LYS A 241 4.54 9.18 -18.79
CA LYS A 241 3.58 8.08 -18.61
C LYS A 241 2.77 8.23 -17.32
N CYS A 242 3.41 8.61 -16.21
CA CYS A 242 2.69 8.91 -14.97
C CYS A 242 1.65 10.03 -15.19
N VAL A 243 2.02 11.13 -15.84
CA VAL A 243 1.09 12.22 -16.15
C VAL A 243 -0.07 11.73 -17.00
N ASP A 244 0.20 10.94 -18.06
CA ASP A 244 -0.81 10.43 -18.98
C ASP A 244 -1.87 9.57 -18.26
N TYR A 245 -1.43 8.65 -17.38
CA TYR A 245 -2.34 7.81 -16.59
C TYR A 245 -3.08 8.60 -15.51
N CYS A 246 -2.44 9.56 -14.86
CA CYS A 246 -3.12 10.47 -13.95
C CYS A 246 -4.23 11.28 -14.65
N ASP A 247 -3.98 11.72 -15.89
CA ASP A 247 -4.96 12.46 -16.69
C ASP A 247 -6.19 11.60 -17.03
N LYS A 248 -6.01 10.31 -17.34
CA LYS A 248 -7.12 9.37 -17.56
C LYS A 248 -8.00 9.28 -16.30
N VAL A 249 -7.40 9.08 -15.13
CA VAL A 249 -8.14 8.98 -13.86
C VAL A 249 -8.87 10.29 -13.55
N ILE A 250 -8.21 11.44 -13.67
CA ILE A 250 -8.82 12.76 -13.41
C ILE A 250 -10.01 12.99 -14.34
N ALA A 251 -9.85 12.71 -15.65
CA ALA A 251 -10.92 12.85 -16.62
C ALA A 251 -12.10 11.90 -16.33
N SER A 252 -11.82 10.65 -15.93
CA SER A 252 -12.82 9.70 -15.52
C SER A 252 -13.61 10.21 -14.31
N LYS A 253 -12.94 10.69 -13.27
CA LYS A 253 -13.58 11.25 -12.07
C LYS A 253 -14.42 12.50 -12.38
N GLN A 254 -13.94 13.36 -13.27
CA GLN A 254 -14.72 14.52 -13.75
C GLN A 254 -16.00 14.08 -14.45
N SER A 255 -15.94 13.05 -15.30
CA SER A 255 -17.10 12.55 -16.04
C SER A 255 -18.15 11.89 -15.14
N GLN A 256 -17.73 11.30 -14.02
CA GLN A 256 -18.60 10.66 -13.03
C GLN A 256 -19.21 11.66 -12.03
N TYR A 257 -18.68 12.87 -11.95
CA TYR A 257 -19.11 13.84 -10.95
C TYR A 257 -20.54 14.32 -11.21
N ILE A 258 -21.38 14.15 -10.19
CA ILE A 258 -22.76 14.67 -10.17
C ILE A 258 -22.78 15.83 -9.18
N PRO A 259 -23.01 17.08 -9.65
CA PRO A 259 -23.12 18.24 -8.77
C PRO A 259 -24.21 18.05 -7.70
N ASP A 260 -23.93 18.44 -6.47
CA ASP A 260 -24.93 18.51 -5.42
C ASP A 260 -26.08 19.46 -5.81
N ARG A 261 -27.28 19.23 -5.27
CA ARG A 261 -28.44 20.10 -5.55
C ARG A 261 -28.14 21.54 -5.16
N GLY A 262 -28.01 22.42 -6.16
CA GLY A 262 -27.74 23.84 -5.99
C GLY A 262 -26.31 24.27 -6.36
N GLU A 263 -25.41 23.35 -6.67
CA GLU A 263 -24.13 23.69 -7.31
C GLU A 263 -24.36 24.00 -8.79
N VAL A 264 -23.86 25.15 -9.20
CA VAL A 264 -24.00 25.66 -10.61
C VAL A 264 -22.74 25.37 -11.41
N GLU A 265 -21.60 25.09 -10.74
CA GLU A 265 -20.32 24.91 -11.41
C GLU A 265 -19.83 23.46 -11.29
N VAL A 266 -19.39 22.92 -12.42
CA VAL A 266 -18.65 21.65 -12.46
C VAL A 266 -17.29 21.91 -11.83
N LYS A 267 -16.95 21.18 -10.75
CA LYS A 267 -15.62 21.27 -10.13
C LYS A 267 -14.57 20.80 -11.13
N GLU A 268 -13.51 21.58 -11.32
CA GLU A 268 -12.36 21.17 -12.12
C GLU A 268 -11.75 19.86 -11.58
N TYR A 269 -11.72 19.74 -10.25
CA TYR A 269 -11.34 18.50 -9.56
C TYR A 269 -12.46 18.15 -8.57
N PRO A 270 -13.14 17.00 -8.73
CA PRO A 270 -14.27 16.61 -7.87
C PRO A 270 -13.80 16.06 -6.53
N LEU A 271 -13.03 16.87 -5.79
CA LEU A 271 -12.61 16.58 -4.43
C LEU A 271 -13.78 16.80 -3.47
N THR A 272 -13.87 15.93 -2.47
CA THR A 272 -14.82 16.08 -1.37
C THR A 272 -14.55 17.35 -0.59
N ASP A 273 -15.58 18.10 -0.22
CA ASP A 273 -15.46 19.33 0.58
C ASP A 273 -14.68 19.10 1.87
N GLY A 274 -13.76 20.00 2.20
CA GLY A 274 -12.82 19.81 3.31
C GLY A 274 -13.48 19.63 4.68
N GLN A 275 -14.63 20.27 4.92
CA GLN A 275 -15.40 20.08 6.15
C GLN A 275 -16.00 18.67 6.22
N ARG A 276 -16.39 18.10 5.08
CA ARG A 276 -17.02 16.78 4.96
C ARG A 276 -16.01 15.67 4.65
N ALA A 277 -14.81 16.00 4.14
CA ALA A 277 -13.85 15.03 3.63
C ALA A 277 -13.56 13.91 4.63
N PHE A 278 -13.40 14.24 5.90
CA PHE A 278 -13.16 13.22 6.92
C PHE A 278 -14.35 12.26 7.08
N THR A 279 -15.57 12.79 7.10
CA THR A 279 -16.78 11.97 7.20
C THR A 279 -16.96 11.11 5.97
N ASP A 280 -16.86 11.68 4.80
CA ASP A 280 -17.17 11.00 3.54
C ASP A 280 -16.12 9.92 3.22
N LEU A 281 -14.82 10.23 3.40
CA LEU A 281 -13.72 9.31 3.10
C LEU A 281 -13.53 8.21 4.17
N TYR A 282 -13.62 8.56 5.47
CA TYR A 282 -13.18 7.66 6.53
C TYR A 282 -14.30 7.15 7.43
N ILE A 283 -15.50 7.74 7.41
CA ILE A 283 -16.64 7.25 8.19
C ILE A 283 -17.68 6.61 7.26
N SER A 284 -18.19 7.35 6.27
CA SER A 284 -19.15 6.84 5.30
C SER A 284 -18.52 5.88 4.30
N GLN A 285 -17.27 6.15 3.90
CA GLN A 285 -16.45 5.35 2.98
C GLN A 285 -17.05 5.26 1.57
N ASN A 286 -16.33 4.62 0.63
CA ASN A 286 -16.76 4.51 -0.75
C ASN A 286 -17.12 5.87 -1.39
N ALA A 287 -16.40 6.92 -0.97
CA ALA A 287 -16.60 8.28 -1.45
C ALA A 287 -16.39 8.39 -2.97
N GLU A 288 -16.93 9.44 -3.58
CA GLU A 288 -16.71 9.69 -5.01
C GLU A 288 -15.24 9.96 -5.36
N GLU A 289 -14.51 10.55 -4.43
CA GLU A 289 -13.06 10.77 -4.52
C GLU A 289 -12.26 9.45 -4.49
N SER A 290 -12.79 8.38 -3.88
CA SER A 290 -12.12 7.09 -3.77
C SER A 290 -12.00 6.39 -5.12
N ILE A 291 -10.89 5.65 -5.32
CA ILE A 291 -10.58 4.91 -6.55
C ILE A 291 -10.51 3.42 -6.26
N PHE A 292 -9.75 3.03 -5.21
CA PHE A 292 -9.68 1.63 -4.79
C PHE A 292 -9.55 1.51 -3.27
N GLU A 293 -10.50 0.78 -2.67
CA GLU A 293 -10.56 0.50 -1.23
C GLU A 293 -10.82 -0.98 -0.96
N LEU A 294 -10.12 -1.57 0.00
CA LEU A 294 -10.47 -2.88 0.54
C LEU A 294 -11.70 -2.77 1.43
N GLN A 295 -12.71 -3.59 1.16
CA GLN A 295 -14.04 -3.46 1.75
C GLN A 295 -14.19 -4.28 3.02
N TYR A 296 -14.48 -3.61 4.15
CA TYR A 296 -14.76 -4.24 5.43
C TYR A 296 -16.19 -3.93 5.88
N ASN A 297 -16.93 -4.94 6.31
CA ASN A 297 -18.35 -4.80 6.73
C ASN A 297 -18.55 -4.86 8.25
N GLY A 298 -17.48 -5.05 9.02
CA GLY A 298 -17.53 -5.11 10.46
C GLY A 298 -18.18 -6.38 11.07
N ASN A 299 -18.72 -7.26 10.25
CA ASN A 299 -19.34 -8.52 10.68
C ASN A 299 -18.49 -9.72 10.27
N ALA A 300 -18.56 -10.10 8.99
CA ALA A 300 -17.74 -11.20 8.45
C ALA A 300 -16.28 -10.81 8.28
N ASN A 301 -16.01 -9.54 8.01
CA ASN A 301 -14.68 -8.99 7.82
C ASN A 301 -14.54 -7.70 8.64
N SER A 302 -13.76 -7.74 9.72
CA SER A 302 -13.39 -6.59 10.54
C SER A 302 -11.94 -6.21 10.31
N ASN A 303 -11.65 -4.92 10.16
CA ASN A 303 -10.28 -4.42 10.02
C ASN A 303 -9.62 -4.29 11.40
N THR A 304 -9.33 -5.44 12.02
CA THR A 304 -8.71 -5.48 13.35
C THR A 304 -7.29 -4.92 13.35
N ALA A 305 -6.58 -4.98 12.21
CA ALA A 305 -5.22 -4.49 12.09
C ALA A 305 -5.11 -2.99 12.38
N LEU A 306 -5.96 -2.16 11.77
CA LEU A 306 -5.99 -0.71 12.05
C LEU A 306 -6.24 -0.42 13.52
N CYS A 307 -7.19 -1.15 14.15
CA CYS A 307 -7.49 -0.99 15.57
C CYS A 307 -6.35 -1.40 16.49
N GLN A 308 -5.59 -2.44 16.11
CA GLN A 308 -4.47 -2.94 16.89
C GLN A 308 -3.21 -2.09 16.72
N MET A 309 -2.97 -1.59 15.51
CA MET A 309 -1.77 -0.81 15.23
C MET A 309 -1.87 0.62 15.74
N TYR A 310 -2.95 1.34 15.40
CA TYR A 310 -3.04 2.75 15.71
C TYR A 310 -3.49 2.99 17.17
N PHE A 311 -2.61 3.71 17.89
CA PHE A 311 -2.84 4.06 19.28
C PHE A 311 -4.06 4.95 19.45
N LYS A 312 -4.80 4.67 20.50
CA LYS A 312 -5.89 5.50 20.96
C LYS A 312 -5.99 5.46 22.49
N TYR A 313 -6.34 6.57 23.08
CA TYR A 313 -6.69 6.62 24.47
C TYR A 313 -8.03 5.91 24.71
N ALA A 314 -8.00 4.86 25.51
CA ALA A 314 -9.23 4.26 26.01
C ALA A 314 -9.83 5.14 27.12
N LYS A 315 -11.16 5.11 27.23
CA LYS A 315 -11.93 5.86 28.24
C LYS A 315 -11.46 5.65 29.71
N ASN A 316 -10.68 4.58 29.95
CA ASN A 316 -10.18 4.16 31.27
C ASN A 316 -8.67 4.32 31.44
N ASN A 317 -8.01 5.22 30.69
CA ASN A 317 -6.56 5.44 30.72
C ASN A 317 -5.68 4.22 30.41
N SER A 318 -6.23 3.17 29.83
CA SER A 318 -5.45 2.04 29.33
C SER A 318 -5.05 2.32 27.88
N PRO A 319 -3.77 2.54 27.58
CA PRO A 319 -3.33 2.73 26.21
C PRO A 319 -3.58 1.46 25.39
N SER A 320 -4.03 1.63 24.17
CA SER A 320 -4.18 0.53 23.22
C SER A 320 -3.64 0.93 21.85
N GLY A 321 -3.04 -0.01 21.14
CA GLY A 321 -2.35 0.21 19.88
C GLY A 321 -0.84 0.29 20.06
N TYR A 322 -0.12 -0.06 19.01
CA TYR A 322 1.34 -0.17 19.01
C TYR A 322 2.03 1.12 18.60
N VAL A 323 1.37 1.94 17.78
CA VAL A 323 1.95 3.15 17.19
C VAL A 323 1.03 4.36 17.33
N ARG A 324 1.59 5.54 17.37
CA ARG A 324 0.92 6.83 17.43
C ARG A 324 1.57 7.83 16.48
N ALA A 325 0.87 8.89 16.14
CA ALA A 325 1.42 9.96 15.32
C ALA A 325 2.65 10.58 16.01
N SER A 326 3.69 10.86 15.24
CA SER A 326 4.90 11.50 15.75
C SER A 326 4.67 12.99 16.06
N ALA A 327 5.60 13.59 16.78
CA ALA A 327 5.52 15.00 17.21
C ALA A 327 5.51 16.00 16.03
N ILE A 328 5.86 15.57 14.81
CA ILE A 328 5.81 16.44 13.63
C ILE A 328 4.39 16.94 13.29
N PHE A 329 3.35 16.22 13.73
CA PHE A 329 1.96 16.62 13.55
C PHE A 329 1.46 17.65 14.55
N GLY A 330 2.26 17.95 15.57
CA GLY A 330 1.91 18.91 16.61
C GLY A 330 2.33 20.34 16.32
N THR A 331 1.81 21.27 17.13
CA THR A 331 2.16 22.70 17.05
C THR A 331 3.32 23.08 17.97
N VAL A 332 3.79 22.18 18.83
CA VAL A 332 4.70 22.52 19.94
C VAL A 332 5.98 21.67 19.90
N GLY A 333 7.13 22.34 19.94
CA GLY A 333 8.43 21.76 20.28
C GLY A 333 9.21 21.10 19.15
N THR A 334 8.63 20.89 17.97
CA THR A 334 9.36 20.45 16.79
C THR A 334 9.56 21.62 15.83
N GLY A 335 10.74 21.77 15.27
CA GLY A 335 11.14 22.96 14.52
C GLY A 335 10.26 23.35 13.33
N GLN A 336 9.44 22.43 12.80
CA GLN A 336 8.48 22.74 11.73
C GLN A 336 7.28 21.79 11.79
N PRO A 337 6.14 22.25 12.31
CA PRO A 337 4.92 21.46 12.33
C PRO A 337 4.41 21.20 10.90
N VAL A 338 3.83 20.00 10.68
CA VAL A 338 3.25 19.63 9.37
C VAL A 338 2.10 20.56 9.01
N TYR A 339 1.21 20.86 9.97
CA TYR A 339 0.10 21.78 9.78
C TYR A 339 0.48 23.18 10.26
N THR A 340 0.68 24.11 9.33
CA THR A 340 1.04 25.50 9.59
C THR A 340 -0.14 26.46 9.48
N GLN A 341 -1.24 26.00 8.86
CA GLN A 341 -2.44 26.79 8.61
C GLN A 341 -3.50 26.45 9.64
N THR A 342 -3.91 27.41 10.45
CA THR A 342 -4.88 27.21 11.54
C THR A 342 -6.29 26.89 11.02
N GLY A 343 -6.59 27.23 9.78
CA GLY A 343 -7.85 26.93 9.10
C GLY A 343 -7.90 25.55 8.45
N ASP A 344 -6.87 24.70 8.58
CA ASP A 344 -6.83 23.38 7.98
C ASP A 344 -7.65 22.35 8.78
N TYR A 345 -8.73 21.84 8.20
CA TYR A 345 -9.59 20.83 8.82
C TYR A 345 -8.88 19.51 9.12
N ARG A 346 -7.81 19.20 8.38
CA ARG A 346 -7.04 17.94 8.56
C ARG A 346 -6.31 17.91 9.90
N PHE A 347 -5.87 19.06 10.40
CA PHE A 347 -5.20 19.14 11.70
C PHE A 347 -6.07 18.60 12.84
N ILE A 348 -7.35 18.97 12.88
CA ILE A 348 -8.25 18.55 13.94
C ILE A 348 -8.88 17.16 13.71
N ASN A 349 -8.86 16.66 12.48
CA ASN A 349 -9.48 15.40 12.11
C ASN A 349 -8.49 14.24 11.98
N ASN A 350 -7.25 14.47 11.51
CA ASN A 350 -6.29 13.39 11.29
C ASN A 350 -5.62 12.94 12.60
N VAL A 351 -5.38 13.86 13.52
CA VAL A 351 -4.74 13.59 14.81
C VAL A 351 -5.52 14.23 15.96
N PHE A 352 -5.38 13.65 17.14
CA PHE A 352 -6.00 14.15 18.35
C PHE A 352 -4.91 14.44 19.39
N GLU A 353 -4.92 15.64 19.95
CA GLU A 353 -4.00 16.01 21.02
C GLU A 353 -4.54 15.51 22.37
N PRO A 354 -3.85 14.58 23.06
CA PRO A 354 -4.32 14.00 24.31
C PRO A 354 -4.06 14.90 25.55
N GLY A 355 -4.04 16.19 25.38
CA GLY A 355 -3.94 17.14 26.49
C GLY A 355 -2.51 17.59 26.79
N THR A 356 -1.83 17.15 27.85
CA THR A 356 -0.59 17.72 28.36
C THR A 356 0.69 16.99 27.96
N ASN A 357 0.63 15.87 27.30
CA ASN A 357 1.81 15.12 26.87
C ASN A 357 2.09 15.35 25.38
N LEU A 358 3.02 16.25 25.10
CA LEU A 358 3.27 16.83 23.76
C LEU A 358 4.22 16.02 22.88
N GLU A 359 4.63 14.81 23.29
CA GLU A 359 5.62 14.04 22.52
C GLU A 359 5.00 13.27 21.36
N SER A 360 3.67 13.09 21.33
CA SER A 360 2.96 12.37 20.24
C SER A 360 1.45 12.48 20.37
N TYR A 361 0.76 12.23 19.29
CA TYR A 361 -0.68 12.42 19.14
C TYR A 361 -1.39 11.13 18.79
N ASP A 362 -2.63 10.97 19.28
CA ASP A 362 -3.50 9.88 18.86
C ASP A 362 -3.89 10.05 17.39
N ILE A 363 -3.90 8.95 16.66
CA ILE A 363 -4.36 8.92 15.28
C ILE A 363 -5.89 8.86 15.31
N ARG A 364 -6.54 9.77 14.57
CA ARG A 364 -7.98 9.76 14.34
C ARG A 364 -8.33 9.21 12.97
N LYS A 365 -7.57 9.60 11.96
CA LYS A 365 -7.76 9.17 10.60
C LYS A 365 -7.79 7.65 10.52
N MET A 366 -8.73 7.08 9.77
CA MET A 366 -8.97 5.65 9.59
C MET A 366 -9.35 4.85 10.87
N VAL A 367 -9.44 5.47 12.05
CA VAL A 367 -9.83 4.76 13.29
C VAL A 367 -10.88 5.46 14.12
N SER A 368 -11.24 6.70 13.81
CA SER A 368 -12.32 7.41 14.49
C SER A 368 -13.66 7.16 13.79
N HIS A 369 -14.71 7.00 14.59
CA HIS A 369 -16.10 6.89 14.09
C HIS A 369 -16.83 8.23 14.05
N THR A 370 -16.18 9.30 14.52
CA THR A 370 -16.78 10.63 14.60
C THR A 370 -15.89 11.67 13.99
N SER A 371 -16.45 12.52 13.13
CA SER A 371 -15.77 13.74 12.68
C SER A 371 -15.88 14.84 13.74
N ILE A 372 -14.88 15.69 13.81
CA ILE A 372 -14.99 16.97 14.51
C ILE A 372 -15.68 17.93 13.55
N ASN A 373 -16.99 18.03 13.70
CA ASN A 373 -17.78 18.92 12.86
C ASN A 373 -17.81 20.31 13.50
N VAL A 374 -16.98 21.22 12.98
CA VAL A 374 -16.92 22.62 13.41
C VAL A 374 -17.01 23.51 12.18
N SER A 375 -17.72 24.63 12.32
CA SER A 375 -17.80 25.62 11.25
C SER A 375 -16.46 26.32 10.98
N ASN A 376 -15.57 26.36 11.97
CA ASN A 376 -14.24 26.96 11.87
C ASN A 376 -13.23 26.17 12.70
N PRO A 377 -12.20 25.56 12.08
CA PRO A 377 -11.19 24.78 12.78
C PRO A 377 -10.31 25.62 13.72
N VAL A 378 -10.11 26.91 13.46
CA VAL A 378 -9.32 27.81 14.31
C VAL A 378 -9.85 27.85 15.76
N GLY A 379 -11.18 27.88 15.92
CA GLY A 379 -11.82 27.87 17.24
C GLY A 379 -11.83 26.52 17.93
N ALA A 380 -11.50 25.43 17.20
CA ALA A 380 -11.51 24.06 17.70
C ALA A 380 -10.11 23.56 18.09
N ALA A 381 -9.05 24.30 17.75
CA ALA A 381 -7.68 23.95 18.12
C ALA A 381 -7.58 23.82 19.66
N GLY A 382 -7.19 22.65 20.14
CA GLY A 382 -7.12 22.33 21.58
C GLY A 382 -8.46 21.91 22.21
N ALA A 383 -9.55 21.77 21.46
CA ALA A 383 -10.79 21.24 21.99
C ALA A 383 -10.61 19.75 22.35
N LYS A 384 -10.64 19.44 23.64
CA LYS A 384 -10.64 18.04 24.12
C LYS A 384 -11.93 17.36 23.68
N ARG A 385 -11.79 16.26 22.94
CA ARG A 385 -12.96 15.44 22.55
C ARG A 385 -12.72 13.99 22.93
N GLU A 386 -13.65 13.47 23.70
CA GLU A 386 -13.74 12.04 23.98
C GLU A 386 -14.30 11.35 22.75
N ASP A 387 -13.50 10.51 22.14
CA ASP A 387 -13.92 9.64 21.05
C ASP A 387 -14.20 8.26 21.63
N SER A 388 -15.47 7.91 21.78
CA SER A 388 -15.88 6.60 22.26
C SER A 388 -15.76 5.57 21.13
N ARG A 389 -14.61 4.89 21.05
CA ARG A 389 -14.37 3.85 20.07
C ARG A 389 -14.77 2.48 20.63
N THR A 390 -15.48 1.70 19.82
CA THR A 390 -15.72 0.29 20.10
C THR A 390 -14.86 -0.55 19.16
N TYR A 391 -14.17 -1.55 19.70
CA TYR A 391 -13.34 -2.47 18.92
C TYR A 391 -14.16 -3.47 18.12
N ASP A 392 -15.35 -3.78 18.60
CA ASP A 392 -16.20 -4.77 17.98
C ASP A 392 -16.76 -4.24 16.66
N ARG A 393 -16.64 -5.04 15.61
CA ARG A 393 -17.20 -4.76 14.28
C ARG A 393 -16.58 -3.55 13.59
N PHE A 394 -15.26 -3.45 13.60
CA PHE A 394 -14.56 -2.35 12.94
C PHE A 394 -14.61 -2.48 11.41
N ALA A 395 -15.44 -1.68 10.78
CA ALA A 395 -15.74 -1.72 9.34
C ALA A 395 -14.95 -0.69 8.52
N GLN A 396 -13.76 -0.26 8.99
CA GLN A 396 -12.96 0.72 8.28
C GLN A 396 -12.30 0.11 7.05
N ASN A 397 -12.63 0.61 5.87
CA ASN A 397 -11.94 0.29 4.62
C ASN A 397 -10.48 0.73 4.67
N TYR A 398 -9.62 0.03 3.92
CA TYR A 398 -8.26 0.46 3.68
C TYR A 398 -8.16 1.06 2.26
N ILE A 399 -7.81 2.35 2.18
CA ILE A 399 -7.77 3.08 0.92
C ILE A 399 -6.40 2.90 0.27
N PHE A 400 -6.37 2.35 -0.96
CA PHE A 400 -5.14 2.28 -1.76
C PHE A 400 -4.94 3.54 -2.59
N TYR A 401 -5.97 4.00 -3.28
CA TYR A 401 -5.90 5.18 -4.17
C TYR A 401 -7.16 6.02 -4.09
N ARG A 402 -6.99 7.33 -4.14
CA ARG A 402 -8.05 8.33 -4.25
C ARG A 402 -7.58 9.54 -5.08
N LEU A 403 -8.51 10.36 -5.56
CA LEU A 403 -8.23 11.43 -6.51
C LEU A 403 -7.12 12.39 -6.04
N ALA A 404 -7.11 12.77 -4.76
CA ALA A 404 -6.06 13.64 -4.23
C ALA A 404 -4.66 13.04 -4.36
N ASP A 405 -4.50 11.71 -4.17
CA ASP A 405 -3.21 11.03 -4.39
C ASP A 405 -2.78 11.12 -5.85
N VAL A 406 -3.69 10.82 -6.78
CA VAL A 406 -3.43 10.90 -8.23
C VAL A 406 -3.06 12.32 -8.67
N MET A 407 -3.75 13.34 -8.15
CA MET A 407 -3.41 14.74 -8.42
C MET A 407 -2.00 15.09 -7.93
N LEU A 408 -1.62 14.63 -6.74
CA LEU A 408 -0.29 14.88 -6.18
C LEU A 408 0.81 14.05 -6.86
N MET A 409 0.53 12.84 -7.35
CA MET A 409 1.44 12.08 -8.22
C MET A 409 1.69 12.81 -9.54
N LYS A 410 0.64 13.34 -10.18
CA LYS A 410 0.76 14.15 -11.39
C LYS A 410 1.60 15.40 -11.14
N ALA A 411 1.36 16.12 -10.03
CA ALA A 411 2.14 17.29 -9.67
C ALA A 411 3.64 16.95 -9.49
N GLU A 412 3.94 15.84 -8.83
CA GLU A 412 5.31 15.34 -8.62
C GLU A 412 6.00 15.06 -9.98
N ALA A 413 5.34 14.35 -10.89
CA ALA A 413 5.86 14.05 -12.22
C ALA A 413 6.07 15.31 -13.08
N GLN A 414 5.13 16.26 -13.05
CA GLN A 414 5.23 17.52 -13.80
C GLN A 414 6.44 18.36 -13.36
N VAL A 415 6.76 18.40 -12.07
CA VAL A 415 7.94 19.09 -11.56
C VAL A 415 9.22 18.46 -12.10
N GLN A 416 9.26 17.12 -12.23
CA GLN A 416 10.43 16.43 -12.77
C GLN A 416 10.60 16.62 -14.29
N LEU A 417 9.49 16.82 -15.00
CA LEU A 417 9.49 17.12 -16.44
C LEU A 417 9.84 18.58 -16.75
N ALA A 418 9.78 19.48 -15.77
CA ALA A 418 10.10 20.89 -15.98
C ALA A 418 11.60 21.09 -16.26
N GLU A 419 11.92 21.72 -17.36
CA GLU A 419 13.32 21.94 -17.81
C GLU A 419 13.91 23.23 -17.24
N THR A 420 13.09 24.24 -17.00
CA THR A 420 13.47 25.55 -16.48
C THR A 420 12.48 26.06 -15.43
N ASP A 421 12.88 27.07 -14.66
CA ASP A 421 11.97 27.69 -13.68
C ASP A 421 10.79 28.47 -14.31
N ASP A 422 10.86 28.76 -15.61
CA ASP A 422 9.75 29.40 -16.35
C ASP A 422 8.82 28.35 -17.02
N ASP A 423 9.07 27.06 -16.83
CA ASP A 423 8.27 25.99 -17.43
C ASP A 423 6.83 26.04 -16.88
N ILE A 424 5.85 26.00 -17.78
CA ILE A 424 4.44 26.03 -17.43
C ILE A 424 4.02 24.86 -16.54
N ARG A 425 4.73 23.72 -16.63
CA ARG A 425 4.50 22.53 -15.81
C ARG A 425 4.63 22.80 -14.31
N LEU A 426 5.53 23.72 -13.90
CA LEU A 426 5.63 24.14 -12.50
C LEU A 426 4.36 24.84 -12.00
N ARG A 427 3.75 25.68 -12.84
CA ARG A 427 2.47 26.32 -12.52
C ARG A 427 1.35 25.29 -12.47
N GLN A 428 1.30 24.34 -13.39
CA GLN A 428 0.31 23.28 -13.41
C GLN A 428 0.43 22.39 -12.16
N ALA A 429 1.64 21.97 -11.81
CA ALA A 429 1.92 21.21 -10.59
C ALA A 429 1.47 21.96 -9.34
N PHE A 430 1.81 23.26 -9.23
CA PHE A 430 1.36 24.10 -8.14
C PHE A 430 -0.16 24.17 -8.03
N ASN A 431 -0.87 24.32 -9.15
CA ASN A 431 -2.35 24.41 -9.16
C ASN A 431 -2.99 23.13 -8.61
N LEU A 432 -2.44 21.95 -8.93
CA LEU A 432 -2.90 20.66 -8.37
C LEU A 432 -2.72 20.63 -6.85
N VAL A 433 -1.55 21.02 -6.37
CA VAL A 433 -1.26 21.10 -4.92
C VAL A 433 -2.18 22.10 -4.25
N GLN A 434 -2.36 23.29 -4.85
CA GLN A 434 -3.23 24.34 -4.31
C GLN A 434 -4.69 23.87 -4.26
N ALA A 435 -5.17 23.11 -5.23
CA ALA A 435 -6.54 22.58 -5.22
C ALA A 435 -6.76 21.64 -4.03
N VAL A 436 -5.83 20.70 -3.77
CA VAL A 436 -5.88 19.79 -2.61
C VAL A 436 -5.77 20.58 -1.29
N ASN A 437 -4.86 21.55 -1.21
CA ASN A 437 -4.67 22.38 -0.02
C ASN A 437 -5.91 23.25 0.27
N ASN A 438 -6.39 24.00 -0.72
CA ASN A 438 -7.55 24.90 -0.56
C ASN A 438 -8.83 24.15 -0.18
N ARG A 439 -9.06 22.95 -0.75
CA ARG A 439 -10.16 22.07 -0.38
C ARG A 439 -10.21 21.81 1.12
N SER A 440 -9.04 21.73 1.76
CA SER A 440 -8.91 21.39 3.17
C SER A 440 -8.98 22.61 4.10
N LEU A 441 -9.01 23.82 3.56
CA LEU A 441 -9.05 25.05 4.35
C LEU A 441 -10.49 25.50 4.64
N TYR A 442 -10.68 26.06 5.81
CA TYR A 442 -11.90 26.78 6.17
C TYR A 442 -12.13 27.97 5.22
N ALA A 443 -13.34 28.11 4.71
CA ALA A 443 -13.66 29.14 3.71
C ALA A 443 -13.29 30.56 4.15
N GLY A 444 -13.44 30.90 5.45
CA GLY A 444 -13.07 32.21 6.00
C GLY A 444 -11.58 32.47 6.06
N SER A 445 -10.73 31.43 5.96
CA SER A 445 -9.27 31.56 5.98
C SER A 445 -8.62 31.45 4.61
N LEU A 446 -9.38 31.15 3.55
CA LEU A 446 -8.83 30.96 2.20
C LEU A 446 -8.00 32.16 1.71
N ALA A 447 -8.43 33.39 2.00
CA ALA A 447 -7.73 34.59 1.55
C ALA A 447 -6.34 34.73 2.18
N SER A 448 -6.19 34.37 3.47
CA SER A 448 -4.94 34.45 4.23
C SER A 448 -4.07 33.21 4.04
N ASP A 449 -4.67 32.04 4.06
CA ASP A 449 -3.97 30.75 4.24
C ASP A 449 -3.71 30.02 2.93
N SER A 450 -4.41 30.36 1.83
CA SER A 450 -4.18 29.76 0.53
C SER A 450 -2.71 29.94 0.07
N LEU A 451 -2.14 28.88 -0.47
CA LEU A 451 -0.78 28.89 -1.01
C LEU A 451 -0.64 29.95 -2.11
N LYS A 452 0.51 30.63 -2.18
CA LYS A 452 0.80 31.66 -3.17
C LYS A 452 1.94 31.21 -4.09
N PHE A 453 1.68 31.09 -5.38
CA PHE A 453 2.68 30.63 -6.36
C PHE A 453 4.00 31.42 -6.32
N ASN A 454 3.96 32.70 -5.99
CA ASN A 454 5.16 33.53 -5.94
C ASN A 454 6.25 33.01 -5.03
N TYR A 455 5.93 32.17 -4.03
CA TYR A 455 6.89 31.52 -3.13
C TYR A 455 7.37 30.15 -3.66
N TYR A 456 6.77 29.64 -4.74
CA TYR A 456 7.01 28.27 -5.25
C TYR A 456 7.24 28.26 -6.77
N LYS A 457 8.00 29.24 -7.30
CA LYS A 457 8.22 29.40 -8.75
C LYS A 457 9.27 28.43 -9.31
N THR A 458 10.14 27.89 -8.47
CA THR A 458 11.24 27.05 -8.91
C THR A 458 11.00 25.59 -8.56
N ARG A 459 11.63 24.69 -9.32
CA ARG A 459 11.63 23.26 -9.03
C ARG A 459 12.03 22.96 -7.58
N VAL A 460 13.11 23.59 -7.11
CA VAL A 460 13.64 23.42 -5.74
C VAL A 460 12.65 23.86 -4.67
N ALA A 461 11.78 24.82 -4.94
CA ALA A 461 10.78 25.30 -4.00
C ALA A 461 9.50 24.45 -4.01
N ILE A 462 9.09 23.94 -5.17
CA ILE A 462 7.80 23.26 -5.32
C ILE A 462 7.86 21.77 -4.93
N GLU A 463 8.99 21.10 -5.11
CA GLU A 463 9.15 19.69 -4.77
C GLU A 463 8.96 19.44 -3.25
N PRO A 464 9.60 20.19 -2.32
CA PRO A 464 9.30 20.05 -0.89
C PRO A 464 7.87 20.42 -0.52
N LEU A 465 7.24 21.35 -1.24
CA LEU A 465 5.82 21.68 -1.04
C LEU A 465 4.95 20.46 -1.34
N ILE A 466 5.16 19.79 -2.48
CA ILE A 466 4.42 18.57 -2.85
C ILE A 466 4.62 17.47 -1.80
N LEU A 467 5.87 17.22 -1.42
CA LEU A 467 6.21 16.22 -0.40
C LEU A 467 5.52 16.49 0.96
N THR A 468 5.39 17.78 1.32
CA THR A 468 4.70 18.21 2.54
C THR A 468 3.18 18.10 2.40
N GLU A 469 2.63 18.48 1.23
CA GLU A 469 1.18 18.37 1.01
C GLU A 469 0.74 16.90 0.94
N ARG A 470 1.54 16.01 0.35
CA ARG A 470 1.32 14.57 0.41
C ARG A 470 1.27 14.07 1.86
N LEU A 471 2.19 14.51 2.70
CA LEU A 471 2.18 14.17 4.13
C LEU A 471 0.91 14.68 4.84
N ARG A 472 0.48 15.92 4.59
CA ARG A 472 -0.75 16.48 5.17
C ARG A 472 -2.00 15.73 4.75
N GLU A 473 -2.05 15.39 3.47
CA GLU A 473 -3.23 14.80 2.83
C GLU A 473 -3.30 13.29 3.03
N LEU A 474 -2.19 12.58 2.86
CA LEU A 474 -2.13 11.13 2.77
C LEU A 474 -1.52 10.45 4.00
N CYS A 475 -1.29 11.20 5.11
CA CYS A 475 -0.75 10.60 6.33
C CYS A 475 -1.61 9.41 6.78
N PHE A 476 -0.95 8.38 7.27
CA PHE A 476 -1.56 7.14 7.78
C PHE A 476 -2.31 6.32 6.72
N GLU A 477 -2.02 6.53 5.43
CA GLU A 477 -2.58 5.76 4.30
C GLU A 477 -1.54 4.82 3.65
N GLY A 478 -0.45 4.50 4.32
CA GLY A 478 0.59 3.58 3.82
C GLY A 478 1.45 4.15 2.70
N LYS A 479 1.60 5.48 2.60
CA LYS A 479 2.26 6.16 1.47
C LYS A 479 3.61 6.79 1.79
N ARG A 480 3.77 7.30 2.99
CA ARG A 480 4.85 8.23 3.33
C ARG A 480 6.26 7.70 3.12
N TRP A 481 6.52 6.44 3.47
CA TRP A 481 7.84 5.82 3.25
C TRP A 481 8.21 5.83 1.77
N TYR A 482 7.27 5.50 0.90
CA TYR A 482 7.50 5.46 -0.55
C TYR A 482 7.66 6.86 -1.15
N ASP A 483 6.98 7.87 -0.63
CA ASP A 483 7.19 9.28 -1.00
C ASP A 483 8.62 9.73 -0.69
N LEU A 484 9.11 9.37 0.50
CA LEU A 484 10.48 9.68 0.93
C LEU A 484 11.52 8.91 0.11
N MET A 485 11.26 7.63 -0.22
CA MET A 485 12.14 6.86 -1.09
C MET A 485 12.24 7.47 -2.50
N ARG A 486 11.11 7.87 -3.10
CA ARG A 486 11.14 8.56 -4.41
C ARG A 486 11.90 9.87 -4.33
N TYR A 487 11.71 10.66 -3.26
CA TYR A 487 12.49 11.86 -3.03
C TYR A 487 13.98 11.54 -2.97
N ASN A 488 14.38 10.52 -2.20
CA ASN A 488 15.78 10.08 -2.12
C ASN A 488 16.33 9.71 -3.51
N PHE A 489 15.61 8.88 -4.27
CA PHE A 489 16.07 8.44 -5.59
C PHE A 489 16.32 9.59 -6.56
N ARG A 490 15.49 10.63 -6.53
CA ARG A 490 15.67 11.82 -7.38
C ARG A 490 16.89 12.69 -7.02
N HIS A 491 17.44 12.53 -5.81
CA HIS A 491 18.56 13.33 -5.31
C HIS A 491 19.87 12.55 -5.20
N VAL A 492 19.89 11.32 -5.68
CA VAL A 492 21.09 10.48 -5.71
C VAL A 492 21.28 9.89 -7.11
N GLU A 493 22.53 9.61 -7.44
CA GLU A 493 22.89 8.97 -8.70
C GLU A 493 23.39 7.55 -8.46
N GLY A 494 23.24 6.66 -9.45
CA GLY A 494 23.84 5.34 -9.43
C GLY A 494 22.99 4.23 -8.83
N ILE A 495 21.71 4.46 -8.54
CA ILE A 495 20.75 3.38 -8.27
C ILE A 495 20.62 2.53 -9.54
N ASP A 496 20.75 1.22 -9.40
CA ASP A 496 20.74 0.27 -10.53
C ASP A 496 19.66 -0.80 -10.32
N TYR A 497 18.46 -0.53 -10.84
CA TYR A 497 17.34 -1.47 -10.78
C TYR A 497 17.42 -2.58 -11.85
N GLY A 498 18.34 -2.46 -12.80
CA GLY A 498 18.61 -3.52 -13.79
C GLY A 498 19.29 -4.75 -13.22
N LYS A 499 19.85 -4.64 -11.99
CA LYS A 499 20.56 -5.72 -11.29
C LYS A 499 20.03 -5.91 -9.87
N THR A 500 20.10 -7.15 -9.38
CA THR A 500 19.87 -7.42 -7.96
C THR A 500 20.99 -6.83 -7.10
N LEU A 501 20.71 -6.56 -5.81
CA LEU A 501 21.75 -6.10 -4.87
C LEU A 501 22.90 -7.11 -4.78
N TYR A 502 22.59 -8.40 -4.88
CA TYR A 502 23.58 -9.45 -4.87
C TYR A 502 24.53 -9.38 -6.09
N GLN A 503 23.97 -9.21 -7.31
CA GLN A 503 24.78 -9.04 -8.53
C GLN A 503 25.68 -7.81 -8.45
N GLN A 504 25.16 -6.68 -7.95
CA GLN A 504 25.95 -5.46 -7.76
C GLN A 504 27.12 -5.70 -6.78
N GLN A 505 26.88 -6.44 -5.69
CA GLN A 505 27.92 -6.78 -4.72
C GLN A 505 29.00 -7.70 -5.32
N GLU A 506 28.61 -8.73 -6.09
CA GLU A 506 29.57 -9.62 -6.78
C GLU A 506 30.45 -8.88 -7.79
N GLU A 507 29.93 -7.84 -8.42
CA GLU A 507 30.68 -6.96 -9.32
C GLU A 507 31.59 -5.97 -8.56
N GLY A 508 31.57 -5.98 -7.23
CA GLY A 508 32.35 -5.07 -6.41
C GLY A 508 31.84 -3.62 -6.43
N LYS A 509 30.57 -3.41 -6.80
CA LYS A 509 29.96 -2.08 -6.84
C LYS A 509 29.66 -1.59 -5.42
N GLU A 510 30.12 -0.37 -5.11
CA GLU A 510 29.70 0.30 -3.88
C GLU A 510 28.23 0.72 -4.00
N PHE A 511 27.44 0.47 -2.95
CA PHE A 511 26.03 0.88 -2.91
C PHE A 511 25.90 2.39 -2.79
N THR A 512 24.94 2.94 -3.52
CA THR A 512 24.62 4.37 -3.52
C THR A 512 24.33 4.87 -2.11
N ARG A 513 24.87 6.03 -1.76
CA ARG A 513 24.57 6.71 -0.49
C ARG A 513 23.27 7.46 -0.61
N ASN A 514 22.45 7.33 0.43
CA ASN A 514 21.18 8.02 0.52
C ASN A 514 21.39 9.52 0.77
N ASP A 515 20.47 10.33 0.26
CA ASP A 515 20.49 11.80 0.36
C ASP A 515 20.40 12.27 1.82
N ALA A 516 21.13 13.33 2.14
CA ALA A 516 21.19 13.86 3.49
C ALA A 516 19.85 14.47 3.96
N THR A 517 19.09 15.08 3.04
CA THR A 517 17.76 15.64 3.37
C THR A 517 16.76 14.53 3.62
N PHE A 518 16.80 13.46 2.81
CA PHE A 518 16.00 12.25 3.07
C PHE A 518 16.29 11.69 4.47
N LEU A 519 17.57 11.50 4.83
CA LEU A 519 17.96 11.00 6.14
C LEU A 519 17.46 11.89 7.29
N ASN A 520 17.56 13.22 7.11
CA ASN A 520 17.03 14.18 8.08
C ASN A 520 15.51 14.09 8.21
N LEU A 521 14.78 13.95 7.09
CA LEU A 521 13.33 13.81 7.10
C LEU A 521 12.90 12.54 7.84
N VAL A 522 13.45 11.38 7.50
CA VAL A 522 13.09 10.11 8.15
C VAL A 522 13.38 10.13 9.64
N THR A 523 14.49 10.76 10.05
CA THR A 523 14.93 10.73 11.45
C THR A 523 14.38 11.85 12.31
N ARG A 524 13.63 12.81 11.77
CA ARG A 524 13.06 13.93 12.56
C ARG A 524 12.01 13.52 13.60
N LYS A 525 11.48 12.30 13.48
CA LYS A 525 10.57 11.71 14.48
C LYS A 525 11.28 11.35 15.81
N TYR A 526 12.59 11.17 15.80
CA TYR A 526 13.34 10.72 16.97
C TYR A 526 13.69 11.88 17.88
N THR A 527 13.37 11.74 19.15
CA THR A 527 13.83 12.68 20.21
C THR A 527 15.27 12.40 20.63
N SER A 528 15.75 11.17 20.41
CA SER A 528 17.14 10.74 20.65
C SER A 528 17.52 9.65 19.65
N GLY A 529 18.81 9.49 19.36
CA GLY A 529 19.30 8.43 18.44
C GLY A 529 19.16 8.73 16.95
N ALA A 530 18.66 9.90 16.54
CA ALA A 530 18.50 10.28 15.12
C ALA A 530 19.79 10.11 14.30
N ALA A 531 20.94 10.53 14.83
CA ALA A 531 22.22 10.40 14.13
C ALA A 531 22.65 8.93 13.95
N ALA A 532 22.37 8.06 14.93
CA ALA A 532 22.66 6.64 14.83
C ALA A 532 21.77 5.97 13.77
N ALA A 533 20.48 6.28 13.75
CA ALA A 533 19.55 5.79 12.74
C ALA A 533 19.97 6.26 11.32
N ALA A 534 20.27 7.54 11.14
CA ALA A 534 20.75 8.11 9.89
C ALA A 534 22.06 7.44 9.41
N SER A 535 22.98 7.16 10.34
CA SER A 535 24.25 6.50 10.01
C SER A 535 24.04 5.06 9.49
N LYS A 536 23.07 4.33 10.06
CA LYS A 536 22.72 2.98 9.60
C LYS A 536 22.03 3.01 8.24
N MET A 537 21.09 3.92 8.02
CA MET A 537 20.38 4.09 6.74
C MET A 537 21.21 4.77 5.64
N ARG A 538 22.55 4.84 5.78
CA ARG A 538 23.39 5.64 4.88
C ARG A 538 23.39 5.17 3.43
N THR A 539 23.15 3.90 3.16
CA THR A 539 23.24 3.30 1.81
C THR A 539 21.93 2.66 1.38
N GLU A 540 21.72 2.55 0.07
CA GLU A 540 20.52 2.02 -0.58
C GLU A 540 20.00 0.71 0.03
N PRO A 541 20.80 -0.33 0.31
CA PRO A 541 20.26 -1.60 0.84
C PRO A 541 19.44 -1.46 2.13
N TYR A 542 19.72 -0.46 2.97
CA TYR A 542 18.95 -0.20 4.19
C TYR A 542 17.57 0.42 3.96
N LEU A 543 17.26 0.83 2.73
CA LEU A 543 15.91 1.26 2.34
C LEU A 543 14.92 0.09 2.28
N TYR A 544 15.42 -1.14 2.21
CA TYR A 544 14.63 -2.36 2.04
C TYR A 544 14.68 -3.24 3.27
N MET A 545 13.74 -4.16 3.34
CA MET A 545 13.64 -5.14 4.41
C MET A 545 14.67 -6.28 4.21
N PRO A 546 15.10 -6.96 5.27
CA PRO A 546 15.78 -8.25 5.10
C PRO A 546 14.81 -9.28 4.53
N ILE A 547 15.34 -10.30 3.87
CA ILE A 547 14.58 -11.51 3.57
C ILE A 547 14.53 -12.36 4.84
N ASN A 548 13.35 -12.87 5.19
CA ASN A 548 13.21 -13.67 6.38
C ASN A 548 14.05 -14.94 6.27
N GLN A 549 14.74 -15.29 7.35
CA GLN A 549 15.63 -16.46 7.36
C GLN A 549 14.89 -17.75 7.01
N SER A 550 13.63 -17.89 7.45
CA SER A 550 12.83 -19.08 7.13
C SER A 550 12.58 -19.24 5.63
N ASP A 551 12.49 -18.13 4.88
CA ASP A 551 12.30 -18.18 3.41
C ASP A 551 13.59 -18.63 2.72
N ILE A 552 14.76 -18.17 3.20
CA ILE A 552 16.08 -18.58 2.69
C ILE A 552 16.34 -20.06 2.98
N ASP A 553 15.97 -20.52 4.18
CA ASP A 553 16.17 -21.91 4.58
C ASP A 553 15.38 -22.91 3.72
N VAL A 554 14.22 -22.46 3.20
CA VAL A 554 13.37 -23.27 2.30
C VAL A 554 13.79 -23.13 0.84
N ASN A 555 14.17 -21.93 0.41
CA ASN A 555 14.56 -21.65 -0.99
C ASN A 555 16.02 -21.19 -1.07
N SER A 556 16.92 -22.13 -1.35
CA SER A 556 18.37 -21.91 -1.47
C SER A 556 18.79 -20.98 -2.63
N ASN A 557 17.87 -20.64 -3.54
CA ASN A 557 18.13 -19.67 -4.62
C ASN A 557 17.98 -18.23 -4.16
N LEU A 558 17.44 -17.98 -2.96
CA LEU A 558 17.35 -16.66 -2.39
C LEU A 558 18.71 -16.16 -1.89
N ARG A 559 18.91 -14.86 -1.99
CA ARG A 559 20.10 -14.17 -1.49
C ARG A 559 19.67 -13.04 -0.56
N GLN A 560 20.23 -13.03 0.65
CA GLN A 560 19.93 -12.01 1.65
C GLN A 560 20.34 -10.62 1.15
N ASN A 561 19.55 -9.61 1.52
CA ASN A 561 19.91 -8.22 1.35
C ASN A 561 21.27 -7.94 2.03
N PRO A 562 22.25 -7.36 1.33
CA PRO A 562 23.61 -7.13 1.84
C PRO A 562 23.67 -6.35 3.17
N ALA A 563 22.69 -5.47 3.43
CA ALA A 563 22.61 -4.73 4.70
C ALA A 563 22.40 -5.61 5.93
N TYR A 564 21.94 -6.86 5.77
CA TYR A 564 21.54 -7.76 6.84
C TYR A 564 22.27 -9.12 6.82
N ARG A 565 23.36 -9.21 6.05
CA ARG A 565 24.21 -10.40 6.03
C ARG A 565 25.10 -10.45 7.28
N ASN A 566 25.26 -11.64 7.83
CA ASN A 566 26.31 -11.92 8.80
C ASN A 566 27.58 -12.33 8.07
N ASP A 567 28.66 -11.55 8.14
CA ASP A 567 29.96 -11.84 7.50
C ASP A 567 30.51 -13.23 7.86
N SER A 568 30.14 -13.78 9.03
CA SER A 568 30.57 -15.12 9.47
C SER A 568 29.96 -16.29 8.67
N GLU A 569 28.90 -16.05 7.90
CA GLU A 569 28.28 -17.09 7.04
C GLU A 569 28.88 -17.09 5.64
N TYR A 570 29.51 -15.99 5.24
CA TYR A 570 30.14 -15.87 3.92
C TYR A 570 31.43 -16.71 3.82
N GLU A 571 32.19 -16.80 4.91
CA GLU A 571 33.44 -17.59 4.95
C GLU A 571 33.22 -19.12 4.99
N LYS A 572 31.99 -19.59 5.22
CA LYS A 572 31.68 -21.04 5.31
C LYS A 572 31.27 -21.68 3.99
N ASN A 573 30.99 -20.90 2.96
CA ASN A 573 30.47 -21.40 1.68
C ASN A 573 31.41 -21.20 0.49
N TYR A 574 32.69 -20.85 0.77
CA TYR A 574 33.78 -20.82 -0.24
C TYR A 574 34.99 -21.63 0.20
#